data_bd3f8e9ad73c147418aad46f2e4df4d2
#
_entry.id   bd3f8e9ad73c147418aad46f2e4df4d2
#
_cell.length_a   1.000
_cell.length_b   1.000
_cell.length_c   1.000
_cell.angle_alpha   90.00
_cell.angle_beta   90.00
_cell.angle_gamma   90.00
#
_symmetry.space_group_name_H-M   'P 1'
#
loop_
_entity.id
_entity.type
_entity.pdbx_description
1 polymer ?
#
loop_
_entity_poly.entity_id
_entity_poly.type
_entity_poly.pdbx_seq_one_letter_code
_entity_poly.pdbx_strand_id
1 'polypeptide(L)'
;DDFVLKTFAGKTFMDVFNAFYYSWSPAVAEAEYSNPALRETVKYMIYPLIGSLQLSRIAAEPLAAVSSELSVISAGVVVSNLLGIIYLAPISLLVRRFLLSRKRLPVTAPRLAWLMMVLLPILATAVYFQNGAVVAFASSALVLGGLCLGCALPYTIAKALASMRSR
;
A
#
# COMPACT_ATOMS: atom_id res chain seq x y z
N ASP A 1 -16.78 -2.43 5.56
CA ASP A 1 -17.02 -2.11 4.14
C ASP A 1 -17.93 -0.89 3.95
N ASP A 2 -19.04 -0.78 4.67
CA ASP A 2 -19.98 0.35 4.53
C ASP A 2 -19.36 1.73 4.78
N PHE A 3 -18.34 1.83 5.61
CA PHE A 3 -17.70 3.11 5.93
C PHE A 3 -16.88 3.66 4.74
N VAL A 4 -16.08 2.81 4.10
CA VAL A 4 -15.24 3.19 2.95
C VAL A 4 -16.09 3.59 1.76
N LEU A 5 -17.15 2.81 1.47
CA LEU A 5 -18.04 3.04 0.34
C LEU A 5 -18.96 4.28 0.49
N LYS A 6 -19.08 4.83 1.70
CA LYS A 6 -19.80 6.08 1.96
C LYS A 6 -19.00 7.34 1.64
N THR A 7 -17.66 7.20 1.46
CA THR A 7 -16.78 8.32 1.12
C THR A 7 -16.55 8.39 -0.39
N PHE A 8 -16.36 9.60 -0.92
CA PHE A 8 -16.11 9.78 -2.34
C PHE A 8 -14.74 9.21 -2.76
N ALA A 9 -13.70 9.46 -1.95
CA ALA A 9 -12.37 8.89 -2.19
C ALA A 9 -12.39 7.36 -2.12
N GLY A 10 -13.04 6.79 -1.11
CA GLY A 10 -13.13 5.34 -0.93
C GLY A 10 -13.88 4.66 -2.07
N LYS A 11 -15.04 5.19 -2.46
CA LYS A 11 -15.81 4.65 -3.57
C LYS A 11 -15.02 4.69 -4.88
N THR A 12 -14.46 5.85 -5.22
CA THR A 12 -13.67 6.03 -6.45
C THR A 12 -12.46 5.10 -6.50
N PHE A 13 -11.75 4.96 -5.37
CA PHE A 13 -10.63 4.01 -5.28
C PHE A 13 -11.10 2.57 -5.43
N MET A 14 -12.19 2.17 -4.78
CA MET A 14 -12.71 0.80 -4.86
C MET A 14 -13.19 0.44 -6.27
N ASP A 15 -13.74 1.37 -7.03
CA ASP A 15 -14.11 1.16 -8.42
C ASP A 15 -12.87 0.80 -9.28
N VAL A 16 -11.78 1.56 -9.12
CA VAL A 16 -10.50 1.30 -9.81
C VAL A 16 -9.87 -0.02 -9.33
N PHE A 17 -9.86 -0.23 -8.00
CA PHE A 17 -9.32 -1.45 -7.41
C PHE A 17 -10.08 -2.70 -7.87
N ASN A 18 -11.40 -2.64 -7.90
CA ASN A 18 -12.23 -3.75 -8.35
C ASN A 18 -11.97 -4.08 -9.84
N ALA A 19 -11.89 -3.05 -10.69
CA ALA A 19 -11.55 -3.24 -12.10
C ALA A 19 -10.19 -3.94 -12.27
N PHE A 20 -9.18 -3.52 -11.50
CA PHE A 20 -7.87 -4.17 -11.47
C PHE A 20 -7.96 -5.60 -10.92
N TYR A 21 -8.59 -5.79 -9.76
CA TYR A 21 -8.69 -7.09 -9.10
C TYR A 21 -9.39 -8.14 -9.98
N TYR A 22 -10.52 -7.80 -10.55
CA TYR A 22 -11.28 -8.73 -11.41
C TYR A 22 -10.61 -9.02 -12.75
N SER A 23 -9.61 -8.24 -13.16
CA SER A 23 -8.84 -8.52 -14.39
C SER A 23 -7.94 -9.76 -14.28
N TRP A 24 -7.52 -10.14 -13.08
CA TRP A 24 -6.59 -11.26 -12.86
C TRP A 24 -7.07 -12.31 -11.85
N SER A 25 -7.93 -11.94 -10.89
CA SER A 25 -8.36 -12.85 -9.82
C SER A 25 -9.08 -14.12 -10.30
N PRO A 26 -9.86 -14.14 -11.40
CA PRO A 26 -10.45 -15.37 -11.90
C PRO A 26 -9.40 -16.41 -12.34
N ALA A 27 -8.32 -15.94 -12.98
CA ALA A 27 -7.22 -16.82 -13.39
C ALA A 27 -6.48 -17.43 -12.19
N VAL A 28 -6.31 -16.66 -11.11
CA VAL A 28 -5.72 -17.16 -9.86
C VAL A 28 -6.65 -18.18 -9.20
N ALA A 29 -7.95 -17.90 -9.13
CA ALA A 29 -8.93 -18.83 -8.56
C ALA A 29 -8.95 -20.17 -9.30
N GLU A 30 -8.88 -20.16 -10.64
CA GLU A 30 -8.79 -21.36 -11.45
C GLU A 30 -7.49 -22.14 -11.18
N ALA A 31 -6.37 -21.43 -11.05
CA ALA A 31 -5.08 -22.04 -10.71
C ALA A 31 -5.08 -22.64 -9.29
N GLU A 32 -5.73 -22.00 -8.31
CA GLU A 32 -5.90 -22.55 -6.95
C GLU A 32 -6.76 -23.82 -6.94
N TYR A 33 -7.79 -23.87 -7.80
CA TYR A 33 -8.65 -25.04 -7.88
C TYR A 33 -7.88 -26.27 -8.36
N SER A 34 -6.97 -26.08 -9.30
CA SER A 34 -6.15 -27.16 -9.89
C SER A 34 -4.89 -27.49 -9.08
N ASN A 35 -4.45 -26.61 -8.15
CA ASN A 35 -3.20 -26.78 -7.41
C ASN A 35 -3.38 -26.60 -5.88
N PRO A 36 -3.47 -27.70 -5.11
CA PRO A 36 -3.63 -27.63 -3.64
C PRO A 36 -2.52 -26.87 -2.90
N ALA A 37 -1.28 -26.94 -3.39
CA ALA A 37 -0.16 -26.23 -2.77
C ALA A 37 -0.28 -24.71 -2.95
N LEU A 38 -0.75 -24.26 -4.11
CA LEU A 38 -1.03 -22.85 -4.36
C LEU A 38 -2.14 -22.34 -3.43
N ARG A 39 -3.23 -23.12 -3.30
CA ARG A 39 -4.35 -22.79 -2.42
C ARG A 39 -3.93 -22.61 -0.96
N GLU A 40 -3.11 -23.51 -0.42
CA GLU A 40 -2.59 -23.36 0.93
C GLU A 40 -1.66 -22.13 1.06
N THR A 41 -0.83 -21.87 0.05
CA THR A 41 0.04 -20.68 0.02
C THR A 41 -0.78 -19.38 0.06
N VAL A 42 -1.79 -19.26 -0.79
CA VAL A 42 -2.66 -18.08 -0.83
C VAL A 42 -3.40 -17.89 0.49
N LYS A 43 -3.92 -18.97 1.09
CA LYS A 43 -4.55 -18.95 2.39
C LYS A 43 -3.64 -18.35 3.48
N TYR A 44 -2.37 -18.78 3.54
CA TYR A 44 -1.40 -18.19 4.50
C TYR A 44 -1.07 -16.74 4.19
N MET A 45 -1.03 -16.36 2.92
CA MET A 45 -0.77 -14.97 2.53
C MET A 45 -1.92 -14.02 2.86
N ILE A 46 -3.15 -14.50 3.01
CA ILE A 46 -4.31 -13.67 3.37
C ILE A 46 -4.26 -13.20 4.83
N TYR A 47 -3.71 -13.97 5.76
CA TYR A 47 -3.68 -13.58 7.18
C TYR A 47 -2.97 -12.25 7.45
N PRO A 48 -1.74 -11.99 6.94
CA PRO A 48 -1.10 -10.69 7.11
C PRO A 48 -1.87 -9.55 6.43
N LEU A 49 -2.55 -9.83 5.32
CA LEU A 49 -3.41 -8.85 4.65
C LEU A 49 -4.57 -8.43 5.57
N ILE A 50 -5.29 -9.38 6.16
CA ILE A 50 -6.38 -9.10 7.11
C ILE A 50 -5.84 -8.32 8.31
N GLY A 51 -4.70 -8.73 8.87
CA GLY A 51 -4.06 -8.02 9.98
C GLY A 51 -3.68 -6.59 9.63
N SER A 52 -3.15 -6.33 8.44
CA SER A 52 -2.81 -4.98 7.99
C SER A 52 -4.06 -4.10 7.77
N LEU A 53 -5.16 -4.66 7.29
CA LEU A 53 -6.44 -3.97 7.18
C LEU A 53 -7.03 -3.61 8.55
N GLN A 54 -6.95 -4.50 9.53
CA GLN A 54 -7.40 -4.22 10.89
C GLN A 54 -6.56 -3.12 11.55
N LEU A 55 -5.24 -3.18 11.43
CA LEU A 55 -4.34 -2.15 11.95
C LEU A 55 -4.58 -0.79 11.28
N SER A 56 -4.80 -0.76 9.97
CA SER A 56 -5.08 0.49 9.26
C SER A 56 -6.39 1.13 9.71
N ARG A 57 -7.42 0.32 10.01
CA ARG A 57 -8.68 0.78 10.58
C ARG A 57 -8.47 1.43 11.95
N ILE A 58 -7.77 0.76 12.86
CA ILE A 58 -7.47 1.28 14.21
C ILE A 58 -6.69 2.60 14.12
N ALA A 59 -5.69 2.67 13.23
CA ALA A 59 -4.89 3.89 13.04
C ALA A 59 -5.69 5.05 12.46
N ALA A 60 -6.71 4.77 11.65
CA ALA A 60 -7.54 5.77 10.99
C ALA A 60 -8.76 6.20 11.82
N GLU A 61 -9.17 5.41 12.81
CA GLU A 61 -10.36 5.66 13.63
C GLU A 61 -10.40 7.06 14.28
N PRO A 62 -9.30 7.59 14.87
CA PRO A 62 -9.31 8.93 15.46
C PRO A 62 -9.61 10.04 14.45
N LEU A 63 -9.26 9.85 13.18
CA LEU A 63 -9.50 10.81 12.10
C LEU A 63 -10.96 10.80 11.62
N ALA A 64 -11.71 9.73 11.89
CA ALA A 64 -13.12 9.64 11.54
C ALA A 64 -13.98 10.69 12.28
N ALA A 65 -13.55 11.11 13.46
CA ALA A 65 -14.19 12.19 14.22
C ALA A 65 -14.02 13.57 13.54
N VAL A 66 -12.96 13.74 12.75
CA VAL A 66 -12.69 15.00 12.03
C VAL A 66 -13.29 14.96 10.62
N SER A 67 -13.05 13.90 9.88
CA SER A 67 -13.57 13.71 8.52
C SER A 67 -13.51 12.23 8.11
N SER A 68 -14.61 11.73 7.59
CA SER A 68 -14.69 10.37 7.04
C SER A 68 -13.71 10.17 5.85
N GLU A 69 -13.57 11.21 5.01
CA GLU A 69 -12.63 11.19 3.87
C GLU A 69 -11.18 11.08 4.33
N LEU A 70 -10.76 11.88 5.33
CA LEU A 70 -9.41 11.82 5.89
C LEU A 70 -9.13 10.46 6.53
N SER A 71 -10.11 9.88 7.21
CA SER A 71 -9.98 8.56 7.82
C SER A 71 -9.73 7.49 6.75
N VAL A 72 -10.49 7.47 5.66
CA VAL A 72 -10.33 6.50 4.58
C VAL A 72 -8.99 6.68 3.85
N ILE A 73 -8.58 7.92 3.57
CA ILE A 73 -7.30 8.22 2.94
C ILE A 73 -6.13 7.74 3.84
N SER A 74 -6.20 8.03 5.14
CA SER A 74 -5.16 7.59 6.08
C SER A 74 -5.09 6.07 6.22
N ALA A 75 -6.23 5.38 6.26
CA ALA A 75 -6.29 3.94 6.24
C ALA A 75 -5.61 3.36 5.00
N GLY A 76 -5.86 3.93 3.82
CA GLY A 76 -5.20 3.55 2.57
C GLY A 76 -3.69 3.73 2.60
N VAL A 77 -3.20 4.83 3.16
CA VAL A 77 -1.76 5.08 3.34
C VAL A 77 -1.14 4.06 4.30
N VAL A 78 -1.78 3.80 5.44
CA VAL A 78 -1.26 2.85 6.43
C VAL A 78 -1.23 1.43 5.87
N VAL A 79 -2.33 0.95 5.28
CA VAL A 79 -2.39 -0.42 4.75
C VAL A 79 -1.39 -0.62 3.61
N SER A 80 -1.24 0.35 2.71
CA SER A 80 -0.28 0.24 1.60
C SER A 80 1.16 0.15 2.09
N ASN A 81 1.54 0.93 3.11
CA ASN A 81 2.87 0.84 3.73
C ASN A 81 3.08 -0.52 4.42
N LEU A 82 2.10 -1.02 5.17
CA LEU A 82 2.18 -2.33 5.83
C LEU A 82 2.34 -3.47 4.81
N LEU A 83 1.56 -3.44 3.73
CA LEU A 83 1.68 -4.42 2.65
C LEU A 83 3.05 -4.33 1.95
N GLY A 84 3.58 -3.13 1.76
CA GLY A 84 4.95 -2.91 1.26
C GLY A 84 6.01 -3.55 2.15
N ILE A 85 5.89 -3.40 3.47
CA ILE A 85 6.82 -4.01 4.44
C ILE A 85 6.69 -5.53 4.45
N ILE A 86 5.46 -6.06 4.49
CA ILE A 86 5.21 -7.49 4.69
C ILE A 86 5.51 -8.30 3.43
N TYR A 87 5.06 -7.85 2.26
CA TYR A 87 5.15 -8.63 1.02
C TYR A 87 6.30 -8.19 0.11
N LEU A 88 6.49 -6.88 -0.10
CA LEU A 88 7.46 -6.39 -1.08
C LEU A 88 8.88 -6.29 -0.50
N ALA A 89 9.05 -5.96 0.78
CA ALA A 89 10.38 -5.84 1.36
C ALA A 89 11.16 -7.17 1.36
N PRO A 90 10.60 -8.32 1.77
CA PRO A 90 11.29 -9.61 1.68
C PRO A 90 11.68 -9.97 0.24
N ILE A 91 10.74 -9.78 -0.71
CA ILE A 91 10.99 -10.05 -2.14
C ILE A 91 12.12 -9.16 -2.66
N SER A 92 12.08 -7.86 -2.33
CA SER A 92 13.12 -6.91 -2.75
C SER A 92 14.50 -7.24 -2.21
N LEU A 93 14.58 -7.72 -0.97
CA LEU A 93 15.83 -8.17 -0.35
C LEU A 93 16.38 -9.43 -1.03
N LEU A 94 15.50 -10.39 -1.36
CA LEU A 94 15.89 -11.59 -2.11
C LEU A 94 16.38 -11.25 -3.52
N VAL A 95 15.62 -10.43 -4.25
CA VAL A 95 16.01 -9.97 -5.60
C VAL A 95 17.37 -9.25 -5.58
N ARG A 96 17.60 -8.38 -4.59
CA ARG A 96 18.89 -7.70 -4.43
C ARG A 96 20.02 -8.68 -4.14
N ARG A 97 19.78 -9.69 -3.32
CA ARG A 97 20.81 -10.67 -2.96
C ARG A 97 21.23 -11.52 -4.15
N PHE A 98 20.28 -11.88 -5.04
CA PHE A 98 20.51 -12.84 -6.12
C PHE A 98 20.73 -12.22 -7.49
N LEU A 99 20.05 -11.09 -7.82
CA LEU A 99 20.07 -10.52 -9.18
C LEU A 99 20.82 -9.19 -9.31
N LEU A 100 20.85 -8.36 -8.25
CA LEU A 100 21.35 -6.99 -8.34
C LEU A 100 22.62 -6.81 -7.52
N SER A 101 23.75 -7.33 -8.01
CA SER A 101 25.08 -7.02 -7.45
C SER A 101 25.31 -5.50 -7.41
N ARG A 102 25.15 -4.88 -6.22
CA ARG A 102 25.60 -3.52 -5.87
C ARG A 102 24.94 -2.32 -6.56
N LYS A 103 23.95 -2.44 -7.44
CA LYS A 103 23.29 -1.24 -7.98
C LYS A 103 22.36 -0.61 -6.92
N ARG A 104 22.61 0.66 -6.60
CA ARG A 104 21.75 1.44 -5.67
C ARG A 104 20.40 1.66 -6.33
N LEU A 105 19.30 1.38 -5.62
CA LEU A 105 17.98 1.79 -6.10
C LEU A 105 17.95 3.31 -6.18
N PRO A 106 17.47 3.90 -7.31
CA PRO A 106 17.47 5.34 -7.53
C PRO A 106 16.50 6.08 -6.63
N VAL A 107 15.50 5.36 -6.07
CA VAL A 107 14.45 5.95 -5.24
C VAL A 107 14.75 5.66 -3.77
N THR A 108 14.93 6.72 -2.99
CA THR A 108 15.16 6.65 -1.54
C THR A 108 13.86 6.88 -0.78
N ALA A 109 13.71 6.27 0.41
CA ALA A 109 12.52 6.44 1.26
C ALA A 109 12.14 7.92 1.49
N PRO A 110 13.07 8.88 1.75
CA PRO A 110 12.68 10.28 1.92
C PRO A 110 12.09 10.92 0.65
N ARG A 111 12.52 10.53 -0.54
CA ARG A 111 11.91 11.04 -1.80
C ARG A 111 10.49 10.52 -1.99
N LEU A 112 10.25 9.25 -1.66
CA LEU A 112 8.90 8.67 -1.69
C LEU A 112 7.97 9.31 -0.65
N ALA A 113 8.47 9.53 0.57
CA ALA A 113 7.72 10.22 1.61
C ALA A 113 7.35 11.66 1.18
N TRP A 114 8.28 12.37 0.54
CA TRP A 114 8.02 13.71 0.00
C TRP A 114 6.97 13.70 -1.11
N LEU A 115 7.04 12.74 -2.03
CA LEU A 115 6.03 12.55 -3.08
C LEU A 115 4.64 12.30 -2.47
N MET A 116 4.53 11.43 -1.47
CA MET A 116 3.27 11.17 -0.79
C MET A 116 2.74 12.42 -0.06
N MET A 117 3.63 13.21 0.55
CA MET A 117 3.28 14.47 1.21
C MET A 117 2.69 15.51 0.23
N VAL A 118 3.14 15.51 -1.03
CA VAL A 118 2.58 16.36 -2.09
C VAL A 118 1.26 15.79 -2.64
N LEU A 119 1.15 14.47 -2.75
CA LEU A 119 -0.06 13.84 -3.28
C LEU A 119 -1.28 13.95 -2.32
N LEU A 120 -1.05 14.00 -1.01
CA LEU A 120 -2.12 14.12 -0.02
C LEU A 120 -2.97 15.40 -0.19
N PRO A 121 -2.41 16.62 -0.28
CA PRO A 121 -3.21 17.82 -0.51
C PRO A 121 -3.87 17.82 -1.91
N ILE A 122 -3.23 17.25 -2.93
CA ILE A 122 -3.84 17.09 -4.25
C ILE A 122 -5.08 16.20 -4.15
N LEU A 123 -4.98 15.08 -3.45
CA LEU A 123 -6.12 14.18 -3.25
C LEU A 123 -7.23 14.86 -2.44
N ALA A 124 -6.87 15.56 -1.34
CA ALA A 124 -7.85 16.28 -0.53
C ALA A 124 -8.59 17.36 -1.34
N THR A 125 -7.88 18.10 -2.18
CA THR A 125 -8.46 19.11 -3.07
C THR A 125 -9.36 18.45 -4.13
N ALA A 126 -8.92 17.35 -4.72
CA ALA A 126 -9.71 16.63 -5.72
C ALA A 126 -11.01 16.04 -5.14
N VAL A 127 -10.96 15.56 -3.90
CA VAL A 127 -12.14 15.09 -3.16
C VAL A 127 -13.09 16.26 -2.90
N TYR A 128 -12.58 17.42 -2.47
CA TYR A 128 -13.39 18.61 -2.23
C TYR A 128 -14.15 19.06 -3.49
N PHE A 129 -13.50 19.06 -4.65
CA PHE A 129 -14.11 19.39 -5.94
C PHE A 129 -14.83 18.21 -6.61
N GLN A 130 -14.91 17.05 -5.96
CA GLN A 130 -15.52 15.82 -6.47
C GLN A 130 -15.02 15.42 -7.88
N ASN A 131 -13.75 15.64 -8.16
CA ASN A 131 -13.15 15.26 -9.43
C ASN A 131 -12.69 13.79 -9.40
N GLY A 132 -13.57 12.87 -9.86
CA GLY A 132 -13.35 11.44 -9.81
C GLY A 132 -12.06 10.98 -10.54
N ALA A 133 -11.73 11.58 -11.68
CA ALA A 133 -10.50 11.18 -12.41
C ALA A 133 -9.23 11.52 -11.63
N VAL A 134 -9.15 12.72 -11.04
CA VAL A 134 -8.00 13.13 -10.22
C VAL A 134 -7.96 12.31 -8.93
N VAL A 135 -9.10 12.02 -8.29
CA VAL A 135 -9.17 11.18 -7.09
C VAL A 135 -8.70 9.76 -7.42
N ALA A 136 -9.15 9.15 -8.52
CA ALA A 136 -8.72 7.83 -8.95
C ALA A 136 -7.20 7.76 -9.17
N PHE A 137 -6.64 8.74 -9.87
CA PHE A 137 -5.20 8.82 -10.12
C PHE A 137 -4.40 9.06 -8.84
N ALA A 138 -4.77 10.06 -8.04
CA ALA A 138 -4.04 10.42 -6.83
C ALA A 138 -4.11 9.34 -5.75
N SER A 139 -5.26 8.69 -5.55
CA SER A 139 -5.40 7.58 -4.60
C SER A 139 -4.59 6.35 -5.03
N SER A 140 -4.61 6.01 -6.32
CA SER A 140 -3.79 4.91 -6.85
C SER A 140 -2.30 5.21 -6.72
N ALA A 141 -1.87 6.44 -7.02
CA ALA A 141 -0.49 6.88 -6.86
C ALA A 141 -0.04 6.86 -5.38
N LEU A 142 -0.92 7.24 -4.44
CA LEU A 142 -0.66 7.15 -3.00
C LEU A 142 -0.49 5.71 -2.54
N VAL A 143 -1.34 4.79 -2.99
CA VAL A 143 -1.23 3.36 -2.65
C VAL A 143 0.08 2.77 -3.19
N LEU A 144 0.40 3.03 -4.45
CA LEU A 144 1.67 2.56 -5.05
C LEU A 144 2.89 3.20 -4.36
N GLY A 145 2.82 4.49 -4.06
CA GLY A 145 3.85 5.19 -3.29
C GLY A 145 4.04 4.59 -1.90
N GLY A 146 2.96 4.27 -1.20
CA GLY A 146 2.96 3.61 0.10
C GLY A 146 3.58 2.21 0.06
N LEU A 147 3.22 1.40 -0.94
CA LEU A 147 3.83 0.10 -1.16
C LEU A 147 5.35 0.21 -1.38
N CYS A 148 5.78 1.14 -2.24
CA CYS A 148 7.21 1.39 -2.49
C CYS A 148 7.94 1.92 -1.25
N LEU A 149 7.31 2.83 -0.49
CA LEU A 149 7.87 3.37 0.75
C LEU A 149 8.02 2.26 1.79
N GLY A 150 6.97 1.46 2.01
CA GLY A 150 7.00 0.30 2.90
C GLY A 150 8.09 -0.70 2.52
N CYS A 151 8.29 -0.95 1.23
CA CYS A 151 9.38 -1.79 0.72
C CYS A 151 10.77 -1.20 1.04
N ALA A 152 10.94 0.13 0.99
CA ALA A 152 12.22 0.82 1.19
C ALA A 152 12.57 1.04 2.68
N LEU A 153 11.59 1.13 3.57
CA LEU A 153 11.76 1.44 4.99
C LEU A 153 12.70 0.48 5.72
N PRO A 154 12.55 -0.86 5.66
CA PRO A 154 13.43 -1.79 6.39
C PRO A 154 14.89 -1.62 5.99
N TYR A 155 15.15 -1.36 4.72
CA TYR A 155 16.51 -1.14 4.23
C TYR A 155 17.11 0.16 4.75
N THR A 156 16.35 1.25 4.77
CA THR A 156 16.82 2.55 5.27
C THR A 156 17.08 2.51 6.77
N ILE A 157 16.22 1.84 7.54
CA ILE A 157 16.39 1.63 8.98
C ILE A 157 17.64 0.79 9.26
N ALA A 158 17.79 -0.34 8.58
CA ALA A 158 18.96 -1.20 8.75
C ALA A 158 20.28 -0.46 8.45
N LYS A 159 20.29 0.37 7.40
CA LYS A 159 21.46 1.19 7.05
C LYS A 159 21.75 2.25 8.12
N ALA A 160 20.72 2.90 8.65
CA ALA A 160 20.87 3.91 9.71
C ALA A 160 21.45 3.28 10.99
N LEU A 161 20.91 2.13 11.41
CA LEU A 161 21.41 1.40 12.59
C LEU A 161 22.86 0.94 12.40
N ALA A 162 23.24 0.44 11.21
CA ALA A 162 24.62 0.05 10.91
C ALA A 162 25.58 1.26 11.00
N SER A 163 25.16 2.45 10.55
CA SER A 163 25.97 3.66 10.64
C SER A 163 26.14 4.19 12.05
N MET A 164 25.17 3.97 12.96
CA MET A 164 25.29 4.32 14.39
C MET A 164 26.24 3.40 15.14
N ARG A 165 26.31 2.10 14.74
CA ARG A 165 27.19 1.12 15.37
C ARG A 165 28.66 1.26 14.97
N SER A 166 28.95 1.98 13.89
CA SER A 166 30.30 2.21 13.37
C SER A 166 30.94 3.52 13.89
N ARG A 167 30.22 4.29 14.69
CA ARG A 167 30.71 5.48 15.41
C ARG A 167 30.98 5.14 16.87
#